data_9a46edc2fb79583e31360933cc78b116
#
_entry.id   9a46edc2fb79583e31360933cc78b116
#
_cell.length_a   1.000
_cell.length_b   1.000
_cell.length_c   1.000
_cell.angle_alpha   90.00
_cell.angle_beta   90.00
_cell.angle_gamma   90.00
#
_symmetry.space_group_name_H-M   'P 1'
#
loop_
_entity.id
_entity.type
_entity.pdbx_description
1 polymer ?
#
loop_
_entity_poly.entity_id
_entity_poly.type
_entity_poly.pdbx_seq_one_letter_code
_entity_poly.pdbx_strand_id
1 'polypeptide(L)'
;MSDWKMVGNPALILIHMQHAITDEAGAVAFLGHAKATRESGIIPRQQALLKAFRAKKLPVLYVNAVTDPKAVYPAYGKFWSAFGKLKANFPGTKDVEVIAELAPLPGEPVLGNWPFGMFTGCNLEKILKDLKVETLVLAGVATDMAILAAVLQAADLLYNLIVPSDASTSANPKAHDVTMNMVIPAMALVTTTEDVLSHL
;
A
#
# COMPACT_ATOMS: atom_id res chain seq x y z
N MET A 1 4.27 23.27 -11.02
CA MET A 1 4.05 22.74 -9.66
C MET A 1 2.61 23.01 -9.30
N SER A 2 1.90 22.01 -8.84
CA SER A 2 0.53 22.16 -8.37
C SER A 2 0.51 23.01 -7.09
N ASP A 3 -0.48 23.91 -6.97
CA ASP A 3 -0.58 24.86 -5.84
C ASP A 3 -1.35 24.22 -4.66
N TRP A 4 -0.87 23.05 -4.18
CA TRP A 4 -1.41 22.39 -2.99
C TRP A 4 -0.43 22.47 -1.81
N LYS A 5 -0.92 22.27 -0.60
CA LYS A 5 -0.09 22.26 0.62
C LYS A 5 -0.37 20.99 1.41
N MET A 6 0.68 20.46 2.03
CA MET A 6 0.52 19.36 2.98
C MET A 6 -0.36 19.82 4.15
N VAL A 7 -1.43 19.08 4.44
CA VAL A 7 -2.36 19.39 5.52
C VAL A 7 -1.98 18.61 6.77
N GLY A 8 -1.75 19.29 7.86
CA GLY A 8 -1.50 18.70 9.18
C GLY A 8 -0.28 17.77 9.22
N ASN A 9 -0.36 16.70 10.01
CA ASN A 9 0.71 15.73 10.20
C ASN A 9 0.57 14.57 9.18
N PRO A 10 1.47 14.40 8.19
CA PRO A 10 1.38 13.34 7.21
C PRO A 10 2.01 12.03 7.71
N ALA A 11 1.48 10.89 7.25
CA ALA A 11 2.09 9.58 7.37
C ALA A 11 2.26 8.92 6.00
N LEU A 12 3.37 8.21 5.81
CA LEU A 12 3.58 7.34 4.66
C LEU A 12 3.08 5.93 5.00
N ILE A 13 2.24 5.36 4.15
CA ILE A 13 1.82 3.96 4.27
C ILE A 13 2.22 3.20 3.01
N LEU A 14 3.08 2.20 3.18
CA LEU A 14 3.42 1.26 2.12
C LEU A 14 2.52 0.03 2.21
N ILE A 15 1.82 -0.28 1.11
CA ILE A 15 0.78 -1.30 1.05
C ILE A 15 1.27 -2.49 0.24
N HIS A 16 1.27 -3.68 0.84
CA HIS A 16 1.55 -4.98 0.25
C HIS A 16 2.93 -5.09 -0.45
N MET A 17 3.91 -4.32 0.00
CA MET A 17 5.30 -4.42 -0.48
C MET A 17 6.02 -5.56 0.24
N GLN A 18 5.46 -6.78 0.13
CA GLN A 18 5.86 -8.00 0.83
C GLN A 18 6.33 -9.09 -0.12
N HIS A 19 7.14 -10.02 0.39
CA HIS A 19 7.76 -11.08 -0.40
C HIS A 19 6.77 -11.87 -1.25
N ALA A 20 5.64 -12.31 -0.68
CA ALA A 20 4.68 -13.12 -1.44
C ALA A 20 4.19 -12.45 -2.72
N ILE A 21 4.08 -11.11 -2.74
CA ILE A 21 3.40 -10.34 -3.78
C ILE A 21 4.38 -9.67 -4.74
N THR A 22 5.46 -9.08 -4.21
CA THR A 22 6.37 -8.22 -4.97
C THR A 22 7.75 -8.81 -5.22
N ASP A 23 8.02 -10.01 -4.71
CA ASP A 23 9.22 -10.79 -5.05
C ASP A 23 8.88 -11.83 -6.13
N GLU A 24 9.78 -12.01 -7.11
CA GLU A 24 9.59 -13.00 -8.17
C GLU A 24 9.58 -14.44 -7.65
N ALA A 25 10.22 -14.70 -6.53
CA ALA A 25 10.16 -15.97 -5.81
C ALA A 25 8.95 -16.08 -4.86
N GLY A 26 8.09 -15.06 -4.81
CA GLY A 26 6.96 -14.99 -3.90
C GLY A 26 5.84 -15.98 -4.24
N ALA A 27 5.12 -16.42 -3.21
CA ALA A 27 4.09 -17.45 -3.33
C ALA A 27 2.94 -17.08 -4.30
N VAL A 28 2.70 -15.80 -4.54
CA VAL A 28 1.69 -15.30 -5.47
C VAL A 28 2.26 -14.51 -6.66
N ALA A 29 3.56 -14.66 -6.95
CA ALA A 29 4.24 -14.00 -8.07
C ALA A 29 3.55 -14.24 -9.43
N PHE A 30 2.90 -15.40 -9.60
CA PHE A 30 2.13 -15.74 -10.82
C PHE A 30 0.95 -14.77 -11.10
N LEU A 31 0.54 -13.96 -10.15
CA LEU A 31 -0.45 -12.89 -10.36
C LEU A 31 0.11 -11.70 -11.15
N GLY A 32 1.43 -11.66 -11.38
CA GLY A 32 2.11 -10.65 -12.20
C GLY A 32 2.51 -9.38 -11.46
N HIS A 33 2.17 -9.21 -10.19
CA HIS A 33 2.52 -8.02 -9.41
C HIS A 33 4.03 -7.89 -9.18
N ALA A 34 4.75 -8.98 -8.98
CA ALA A 34 6.19 -8.97 -8.82
C ALA A 34 6.89 -8.39 -10.06
N LYS A 35 6.53 -8.88 -11.26
CA LYS A 35 7.02 -8.35 -12.53
C LYS A 35 6.69 -6.87 -12.69
N ALA A 36 5.41 -6.50 -12.50
CA ALA A 36 4.97 -5.11 -12.60
C ALA A 36 5.74 -4.19 -11.64
N THR A 37 6.00 -4.62 -10.39
CA THR A 37 6.79 -3.88 -9.40
C THR A 37 8.21 -3.58 -9.89
N ARG A 38 8.87 -4.55 -10.53
CA ARG A 38 10.23 -4.38 -11.05
C ARG A 38 10.27 -3.49 -12.29
N GLU A 39 9.36 -3.71 -13.23
CA GLU A 39 9.32 -3.00 -14.51
C GLU A 39 8.87 -1.54 -14.37
N SER A 40 7.96 -1.22 -13.45
CA SER A 40 7.46 0.15 -13.24
C SER A 40 8.43 1.06 -12.49
N GLY A 41 9.45 0.51 -11.82
CA GLY A 41 10.42 1.30 -11.05
C GLY A 41 9.83 1.96 -9.79
N ILE A 42 8.77 1.41 -9.20
CA ILE A 42 8.15 1.98 -7.99
C ILE A 42 9.05 1.87 -6.76
N ILE A 43 9.92 0.86 -6.68
CA ILE A 43 10.79 0.64 -5.51
C ILE A 43 11.71 1.85 -5.26
N PRO A 44 12.49 2.38 -6.23
CA PRO A 44 13.28 3.59 -6.02
C PRO A 44 12.45 4.81 -5.60
N ARG A 45 11.21 4.94 -6.10
CA ARG A 45 10.29 6.03 -5.72
C ARG A 45 9.87 5.90 -4.25
N GLN A 46 9.50 4.71 -3.83
CA GLN A 46 9.16 4.41 -2.44
C GLN A 46 10.36 4.59 -1.50
N GLN A 47 11.57 4.22 -1.93
CA GLN A 47 12.79 4.49 -1.17
C GLN A 47 13.03 5.99 -0.97
N ALA A 48 12.76 6.80 -1.99
CA ALA A 48 12.87 8.27 -1.88
C ALA A 48 11.85 8.83 -0.87
N LEU A 49 10.59 8.36 -0.90
CA LEU A 49 9.58 8.72 0.10
C LEU A 49 10.00 8.29 1.51
N LEU A 50 10.41 7.03 1.70
CA LEU A 50 10.90 6.54 2.99
C LEU A 50 12.03 7.40 3.54
N LYS A 51 13.03 7.71 2.72
CA LYS A 51 14.16 8.56 3.11
C LYS A 51 13.70 9.93 3.59
N ALA A 52 12.78 10.56 2.89
CA ALA A 52 12.29 11.90 3.23
C ALA A 52 11.45 11.91 4.51
N PHE A 53 10.50 10.97 4.65
CA PHE A 53 9.66 10.85 5.84
C PHE A 53 10.51 10.56 7.08
N ARG A 54 11.46 9.63 7.00
CA ARG A 54 12.40 9.29 8.08
C ARG A 54 13.29 10.47 8.46
N ALA A 55 13.83 11.21 7.49
CA ALA A 55 14.65 12.39 7.74
C ALA A 55 13.89 13.49 8.51
N LYS A 56 12.59 13.62 8.25
CA LYS A 56 11.69 14.56 8.94
C LYS A 56 11.05 13.98 10.21
N LYS A 57 11.36 12.74 10.57
CA LYS A 57 10.76 12.00 11.70
C LYS A 57 9.23 11.90 11.60
N LEU A 58 8.71 11.86 10.38
CA LEU A 58 7.30 11.65 10.11
C LEU A 58 6.95 10.15 10.17
N PRO A 59 5.72 9.80 10.55
CA PRO A 59 5.29 8.42 10.65
C PRO A 59 5.44 7.64 9.33
N VAL A 60 6.01 6.44 9.42
CA VAL A 60 6.08 5.45 8.36
C VAL A 60 5.43 4.17 8.87
N LEU A 61 4.49 3.62 8.11
CA LEU A 61 3.78 2.40 8.44
C LEU A 61 3.73 1.48 7.22
N TYR A 62 3.61 0.18 7.50
CA TYR A 62 3.45 -0.84 6.47
C TYR A 62 2.18 -1.62 6.74
N VAL A 63 1.45 -1.93 5.67
CA VAL A 63 0.25 -2.75 5.73
C VAL A 63 0.43 -3.90 4.76
N ASN A 64 0.49 -5.13 5.29
CA ASN A 64 0.78 -6.33 4.54
C ASN A 64 -0.43 -7.27 4.55
N ALA A 65 -0.73 -7.84 3.38
CA ALA A 65 -1.80 -8.83 3.26
C ALA A 65 -1.47 -10.09 4.06
N VAL A 66 -2.33 -10.42 4.99
CA VAL A 66 -2.26 -11.69 5.74
C VAL A 66 -3.49 -12.52 5.47
N THR A 67 -3.37 -13.83 5.60
CA THR A 67 -4.48 -14.78 5.48
C THR A 67 -4.54 -15.66 6.72
N ASP A 68 -5.74 -16.09 7.09
CA ASP A 68 -5.92 -17.07 8.16
C ASP A 68 -6.04 -18.48 7.51
N PRO A 69 -5.15 -19.43 7.86
CA PRO A 69 -5.22 -20.78 7.33
C PRO A 69 -6.51 -21.54 7.73
N LYS A 70 -7.25 -21.03 8.73
CA LYS A 70 -8.51 -21.60 9.21
C LYS A 70 -9.74 -20.88 8.63
N ALA A 71 -9.55 -19.78 7.90
CA ALA A 71 -10.66 -19.03 7.34
C ALA A 71 -11.40 -19.83 6.26
N VAL A 72 -12.71 -19.71 6.27
CA VAL A 72 -13.57 -20.16 5.18
C VAL A 72 -13.73 -19.00 4.20
N TYR A 73 -13.10 -19.12 3.03
CA TYR A 73 -13.15 -18.08 2.01
C TYR A 73 -14.44 -18.14 1.20
N PRO A 74 -14.92 -16.98 0.70
CA PRO A 74 -16.10 -16.93 -0.15
C PRO A 74 -15.98 -17.84 -1.38
N ALA A 75 -17.07 -18.52 -1.72
CA ALA A 75 -17.11 -19.43 -2.87
C ALA A 75 -17.07 -18.72 -4.23
N TYR A 76 -17.44 -17.44 -4.25
CA TYR A 76 -17.54 -16.65 -5.46
C TYR A 76 -16.39 -15.64 -5.58
N GLY A 77 -16.02 -15.33 -6.82
CA GLY A 77 -14.92 -14.43 -7.12
C GLY A 77 -13.59 -15.16 -7.37
N LYS A 78 -12.97 -14.83 -8.51
CA LYS A 78 -11.72 -15.47 -8.94
C LYS A 78 -10.59 -15.32 -7.92
N PHE A 79 -10.53 -14.17 -7.24
CA PHE A 79 -9.54 -13.91 -6.22
C PHE A 79 -9.64 -14.90 -5.05
N TRP A 80 -10.82 -15.01 -4.42
CA TRP A 80 -11.02 -15.87 -3.26
C TRP A 80 -10.91 -17.35 -3.60
N SER A 81 -11.40 -17.77 -4.77
CA SER A 81 -11.25 -19.17 -5.20
C SER A 81 -9.79 -19.56 -5.45
N ALA A 82 -8.94 -18.62 -5.84
CA ALA A 82 -7.50 -18.82 -5.94
C ALA A 82 -6.83 -18.78 -4.55
N PHE A 83 -7.10 -17.76 -3.76
CA PHE A 83 -6.52 -17.56 -2.42
C PHE A 83 -6.83 -18.67 -1.43
N GLY A 84 -8.05 -19.20 -1.44
CA GLY A 84 -8.43 -20.32 -0.57
C GLY A 84 -7.68 -21.63 -0.87
N LYS A 85 -7.09 -21.75 -2.07
CA LYS A 85 -6.24 -22.88 -2.48
C LYS A 85 -4.75 -22.61 -2.24
N LEU A 86 -4.35 -21.36 -2.15
CA LEU A 86 -2.99 -20.93 -1.92
C LEU A 86 -2.71 -20.92 -0.43
N LYS A 87 -1.76 -21.71 0.02
CA LYS A 87 -1.23 -21.67 1.38
C LYS A 87 -0.17 -20.57 1.49
N ALA A 88 -0.59 -19.32 1.30
CA ALA A 88 0.31 -18.16 1.22
C ALA A 88 -0.11 -17.05 2.20
N ASN A 89 0.78 -16.13 2.48
CA ASN A 89 0.56 -14.96 3.33
C ASN A 89 0.20 -15.29 4.79
N PHE A 90 0.69 -16.42 5.30
CA PHE A 90 0.42 -16.77 6.70
C PHE A 90 1.30 -15.95 7.65
N PRO A 91 0.75 -15.49 8.78
CA PRO A 91 1.53 -14.81 9.80
C PRO A 91 2.76 -15.65 10.24
N GLY A 92 3.91 -14.97 10.41
CA GLY A 92 5.15 -15.62 10.83
C GLY A 92 5.92 -16.35 9.72
N THR A 93 5.48 -16.23 8.47
CA THR A 93 6.23 -16.73 7.30
C THR A 93 6.91 -15.57 6.57
N LYS A 94 7.91 -15.90 5.74
CA LYS A 94 8.59 -14.92 4.89
C LYS A 94 7.63 -14.20 3.92
N ASP A 95 6.55 -14.83 3.56
CA ASP A 95 5.53 -14.28 2.67
C ASP A 95 5.02 -12.91 3.08
N VAL A 96 4.88 -12.69 4.40
CA VAL A 96 4.33 -11.45 4.96
C VAL A 96 5.42 -10.45 5.38
N GLU A 97 6.69 -10.76 5.19
CA GLU A 97 7.78 -9.82 5.45
C GLU A 97 7.90 -8.79 4.32
N VAL A 98 8.19 -7.54 4.68
CA VAL A 98 8.48 -6.48 3.71
C VAL A 98 9.76 -6.83 2.95
N ILE A 99 9.79 -6.57 1.64
CA ILE A 99 11.00 -6.81 0.82
C ILE A 99 12.19 -6.01 1.34
N ALA A 100 13.39 -6.55 1.20
CA ALA A 100 14.61 -6.00 1.80
C ALA A 100 14.91 -4.56 1.36
N GLU A 101 14.57 -4.20 0.12
CA GLU A 101 14.77 -2.86 -0.44
C GLU A 101 13.98 -1.76 0.29
N LEU A 102 12.91 -2.14 0.99
CA LEU A 102 12.00 -1.24 1.70
C LEU A 102 11.91 -1.57 3.20
N ALA A 103 12.87 -2.32 3.71
CA ALA A 103 12.85 -2.83 5.08
C ALA A 103 12.45 -1.77 6.12
N PRO A 104 11.52 -2.11 7.05
CA PRO A 104 11.13 -1.21 8.12
C PRO A 104 12.27 -0.99 9.09
N LEU A 105 12.36 0.22 9.66
CA LEU A 105 13.25 0.52 10.77
C LEU A 105 12.62 0.12 12.11
N PRO A 106 13.43 -0.08 13.17
CA PRO A 106 12.90 -0.32 14.51
C PRO A 106 11.90 0.77 14.93
N GLY A 107 10.70 0.37 15.32
CA GLY A 107 9.62 1.27 15.70
C GLY A 107 8.65 1.65 14.58
N GLU A 108 8.93 1.29 13.33
CA GLU A 108 7.95 1.43 12.23
C GLU A 108 6.97 0.25 12.24
N PRO A 109 5.66 0.48 12.41
CA PRO A 109 4.69 -0.61 12.48
C PRO A 109 4.54 -1.35 11.15
N VAL A 110 4.56 -2.68 11.21
CA VAL A 110 4.16 -3.57 10.12
C VAL A 110 2.88 -4.27 10.52
N LEU A 111 1.78 -3.93 9.88
CA LEU A 111 0.44 -4.39 10.23
C LEU A 111 -0.06 -5.42 9.23
N GLY A 112 -0.60 -6.52 9.74
CA GLY A 112 -1.31 -7.48 8.91
C GLY A 112 -2.77 -7.07 8.73
N ASN A 113 -3.26 -7.05 7.50
CA ASN A 113 -4.66 -6.79 7.17
C ASN A 113 -5.24 -7.91 6.29
N TRP A 114 -6.58 -7.93 6.15
CA TRP A 114 -7.22 -8.70 5.10
C TRP A 114 -6.89 -8.10 3.73
N PRO A 115 -6.85 -8.95 2.65
CA PRO A 115 -6.15 -8.59 1.41
C PRO A 115 -6.53 -7.30 0.69
N PHE A 116 -7.65 -6.67 0.99
CA PHE A 116 -8.04 -5.45 0.28
C PHE A 116 -7.99 -4.20 1.16
N GLY A 117 -8.76 -4.17 2.23
CA GLY A 117 -8.91 -2.95 3.00
C GLY A 117 -7.86 -2.79 4.09
N MET A 118 -7.07 -1.71 4.04
CA MET A 118 -5.95 -1.49 4.97
C MET A 118 -6.35 -1.32 6.43
N PHE A 119 -7.59 -0.93 6.71
CA PHE A 119 -8.12 -0.82 8.09
C PHE A 119 -8.80 -2.10 8.60
N THR A 120 -9.01 -3.08 7.71
CA THR A 120 -9.74 -4.30 8.07
C THR A 120 -8.82 -5.32 8.71
N GLY A 121 -9.13 -5.74 9.92
CA GLY A 121 -8.42 -6.81 10.63
C GLY A 121 -7.16 -6.37 11.37
N CYS A 122 -6.90 -5.06 11.47
CA CYS A 122 -5.76 -4.50 12.22
C CYS A 122 -6.16 -3.23 12.98
N ASN A 123 -5.22 -2.71 13.78
CA ASN A 123 -5.42 -1.52 14.61
C ASN A 123 -4.88 -0.23 13.98
N LEU A 124 -4.79 -0.17 12.64
CA LEU A 124 -4.21 0.98 11.92
C LEU A 124 -4.87 2.31 12.31
N GLU A 125 -6.21 2.35 12.33
CA GLU A 125 -6.95 3.58 12.66
C GLU A 125 -6.57 4.13 14.04
N LYS A 126 -6.45 3.23 15.04
CA LYS A 126 -6.02 3.64 16.38
C LYS A 126 -4.61 4.24 16.36
N ILE A 127 -3.68 3.60 15.68
CA ILE A 127 -2.29 4.08 15.57
C ILE A 127 -2.24 5.45 14.91
N LEU A 128 -2.96 5.65 13.81
CA LEU A 128 -2.99 6.94 13.12
C LEU A 128 -3.58 8.06 13.99
N LYS A 129 -4.64 7.76 14.76
CA LYS A 129 -5.23 8.70 15.73
C LYS A 129 -4.27 9.04 16.87
N ASP A 130 -3.59 8.05 17.43
CA ASP A 130 -2.60 8.26 18.50
C ASP A 130 -1.43 9.12 18.02
N LEU A 131 -1.02 8.97 16.76
CA LEU A 131 0.01 9.77 16.10
C LEU A 131 -0.51 11.12 15.57
N LYS A 132 -1.79 11.43 15.73
CA LYS A 132 -2.45 12.64 15.22
C LYS A 132 -2.22 12.87 13.72
N VAL A 133 -2.30 11.81 12.95
CA VAL A 133 -2.16 11.88 11.50
C VAL A 133 -3.40 12.46 10.87
N GLU A 134 -3.24 13.40 9.94
CA GLU A 134 -4.33 14.06 9.20
C GLU A 134 -4.24 13.82 7.69
N THR A 135 -3.04 13.52 7.19
CA THR A 135 -2.80 13.22 5.76
C THR A 135 -2.14 11.87 5.60
N LEU A 136 -2.63 11.06 4.65
CA LEU A 136 -2.03 9.79 4.29
C LEU A 136 -1.42 9.87 2.90
N VAL A 137 -0.13 9.55 2.79
CA VAL A 137 0.55 9.30 1.52
C VAL A 137 0.57 7.80 1.32
N LEU A 138 -0.18 7.31 0.32
CA LEU A 138 -0.41 5.90 0.06
C LEU A 138 0.36 5.43 -1.18
N ALA A 139 1.20 4.41 -1.03
CA ALA A 139 1.96 3.82 -2.14
C ALA A 139 2.04 2.29 -2.03
N GLY A 140 2.20 1.59 -3.13
CA GLY A 140 2.33 0.13 -3.14
C GLY A 140 1.58 -0.59 -4.24
N VAL A 141 1.09 -1.81 -3.95
CA VAL A 141 0.43 -2.71 -4.90
C VAL A 141 -0.80 -3.42 -4.29
N ALA A 142 -1.87 -3.71 -5.06
CA ALA A 142 -2.07 -3.27 -6.44
C ALA A 142 -2.96 -2.04 -6.47
N THR A 143 -2.70 -1.14 -7.42
CA THR A 143 -3.44 0.12 -7.57
C THR A 143 -4.95 -0.08 -7.64
N ASP A 144 -5.39 -1.01 -8.49
CA ASP A 144 -6.80 -1.31 -8.78
C ASP A 144 -7.50 -2.17 -7.71
N MET A 145 -6.79 -2.57 -6.69
CA MET A 145 -7.34 -3.37 -5.57
C MET A 145 -7.01 -2.73 -4.21
N ALA A 146 -5.82 -2.99 -3.68
CA ALA A 146 -5.46 -2.60 -2.32
C ALA A 146 -5.32 -1.08 -2.14
N ILE A 147 -4.71 -0.38 -3.10
CA ILE A 147 -4.60 1.10 -3.05
C ILE A 147 -6.00 1.72 -3.18
N LEU A 148 -6.81 1.28 -4.15
CA LEU A 148 -8.18 1.76 -4.29
C LEU A 148 -9.01 1.51 -3.04
N ALA A 149 -8.97 0.30 -2.47
CA ALA A 149 -9.68 -0.02 -1.24
C ALA A 149 -9.19 0.82 -0.05
N ALA A 150 -7.88 1.07 0.04
CA ALA A 150 -7.30 1.94 1.06
C ALA A 150 -7.80 3.39 0.93
N VAL A 151 -7.83 3.92 -0.30
CA VAL A 151 -8.35 5.28 -0.59
C VAL A 151 -9.81 5.38 -0.18
N LEU A 152 -10.67 4.42 -0.58
CA LEU A 152 -12.09 4.43 -0.24
C LEU A 152 -12.31 4.41 1.28
N GLN A 153 -11.65 3.50 2.00
CA GLN A 153 -11.77 3.42 3.46
C GLN A 153 -11.25 4.67 4.16
N ALA A 154 -10.12 5.21 3.73
CA ALA A 154 -9.53 6.39 4.34
C ALA A 154 -10.32 7.67 4.04
N ALA A 155 -10.96 7.76 2.86
CA ALA A 155 -11.88 8.86 2.52
C ALA A 155 -13.12 8.84 3.42
N ASP A 156 -13.71 7.67 3.69
CA ASP A 156 -14.83 7.53 4.63
C ASP A 156 -14.44 7.92 6.07
N LEU A 157 -13.15 7.77 6.43
CA LEU A 157 -12.59 8.19 7.71
C LEU A 157 -12.12 9.66 7.71
N LEU A 158 -12.35 10.39 6.63
CA LEU A 158 -12.06 11.82 6.44
C LEU A 158 -10.58 12.20 6.51
N TYR A 159 -9.67 11.32 6.13
CA TYR A 159 -8.26 11.66 5.94
C TYR A 159 -8.05 12.47 4.66
N ASN A 160 -7.10 13.40 4.68
CA ASN A 160 -6.54 13.96 3.46
C ASN A 160 -5.68 12.90 2.78
N LEU A 161 -5.86 12.68 1.49
CA LEU A 161 -5.24 11.56 0.77
C LEU A 161 -4.38 12.05 -0.36
N ILE A 162 -3.17 11.51 -0.45
CA ILE A 162 -2.21 11.74 -1.51
C ILE A 162 -1.73 10.39 -2.04
N VAL A 163 -1.81 10.21 -3.35
CA VAL A 163 -1.36 8.97 -4.01
C VAL A 163 -0.35 9.35 -5.09
N PRO A 164 0.97 9.15 -4.83
CA PRO A 164 1.98 9.32 -5.86
C PRO A 164 1.84 8.20 -6.91
N SER A 165 1.42 8.58 -8.10
CA SER A 165 1.08 7.66 -9.19
C SER A 165 2.27 6.81 -9.64
N ASP A 166 3.47 7.35 -9.57
CA ASP A 166 4.73 6.70 -9.92
C ASP A 166 5.33 5.84 -8.80
N ALA A 167 4.70 5.79 -7.61
CA ALA A 167 5.08 4.94 -6.48
C ALA A 167 4.09 3.77 -6.26
N SER A 168 3.12 3.59 -7.17
CA SER A 168 2.15 2.50 -7.13
C SER A 168 2.03 1.82 -8.50
N THR A 169 1.68 0.54 -8.54
CA THR A 169 1.50 -0.20 -9.78
C THR A 169 0.47 -1.32 -9.65
N SER A 170 0.10 -1.93 -10.77
CA SER A 170 -0.73 -3.13 -10.85
C SER A 170 -0.22 -4.07 -11.94
N ALA A 171 -0.52 -5.36 -11.81
CA ALA A 171 -0.27 -6.36 -12.85
C ALA A 171 -1.06 -6.10 -14.14
N ASN A 172 -2.14 -5.34 -14.06
CA ASN A 172 -2.93 -4.90 -15.21
C ASN A 172 -2.73 -3.39 -15.46
N PRO A 173 -1.93 -2.99 -16.46
CA PRO A 173 -1.66 -1.58 -16.73
C PRO A 173 -2.92 -0.76 -17.04
N LYS A 174 -3.89 -1.33 -17.76
CA LYS A 174 -5.16 -0.63 -18.07
C LYS A 174 -5.99 -0.38 -16.81
N ALA A 175 -6.04 -1.36 -15.90
CA ALA A 175 -6.74 -1.18 -14.62
C ALA A 175 -6.01 -0.13 -13.76
N HIS A 176 -4.67 -0.15 -13.74
CA HIS A 176 -3.86 0.90 -13.11
C HIS A 176 -4.22 2.28 -13.65
N ASP A 177 -4.17 2.47 -14.97
CA ASP A 177 -4.40 3.76 -15.62
C ASP A 177 -5.81 4.31 -15.32
N VAL A 178 -6.85 3.46 -15.45
CA VAL A 178 -8.23 3.87 -15.17
C VAL A 178 -8.39 4.23 -13.69
N THR A 179 -7.87 3.41 -12.79
CA THR A 179 -7.98 3.64 -11.35
C THR A 179 -7.27 4.91 -10.93
N MET A 180 -6.04 5.11 -11.41
CA MET A 180 -5.19 6.24 -11.03
C MET A 180 -5.67 7.56 -11.63
N ASN A 181 -6.18 7.55 -12.87
CA ASN A 181 -6.51 8.77 -13.59
C ASN A 181 -8.00 9.13 -13.56
N MET A 182 -8.90 8.18 -13.24
CA MET A 182 -10.35 8.41 -13.30
C MET A 182 -11.06 8.16 -11.97
N VAL A 183 -10.59 7.23 -11.14
CA VAL A 183 -11.32 6.83 -9.93
C VAL A 183 -10.73 7.52 -8.68
N ILE A 184 -9.45 7.35 -8.43
CA ILE A 184 -8.78 7.91 -7.24
C ILE A 184 -8.87 9.44 -7.16
N PRO A 185 -8.76 10.22 -8.28
CA PRO A 185 -8.85 11.68 -8.21
C PRO A 185 -10.16 12.26 -7.67
N ALA A 186 -11.22 11.45 -7.60
CA ALA A 186 -12.47 11.87 -6.95
C ALA A 186 -12.35 11.97 -5.42
N MET A 187 -11.32 11.34 -4.80
CA MET A 187 -11.20 11.19 -3.35
C MET A 187 -9.81 11.59 -2.83
N ALA A 188 -8.79 11.64 -3.68
CA ALA A 188 -7.42 11.86 -3.31
C ALA A 188 -6.70 12.76 -4.31
N LEU A 189 -5.68 13.48 -3.84
CA LEU A 189 -4.72 14.12 -4.72
C LEU A 189 -3.83 13.04 -5.36
N VAL A 190 -3.92 12.90 -6.67
CA VAL A 190 -2.98 12.08 -7.45
C VAL A 190 -1.88 12.99 -7.97
N THR A 191 -0.64 12.65 -7.66
CA THR A 191 0.53 13.43 -8.04
C THR A 191 1.75 12.52 -8.28
N THR A 192 2.96 13.05 -8.28
CA THR A 192 4.21 12.30 -8.42
C THR A 192 4.97 12.24 -7.09
N THR A 193 5.89 11.28 -6.98
CA THR A 193 6.83 11.22 -5.85
C THR A 193 7.60 12.53 -5.69
N GLU A 194 8.11 13.10 -6.77
CA GLU A 194 8.86 14.35 -6.76
C GLU A 194 8.02 15.52 -6.21
N ASP A 195 6.76 15.61 -6.62
CA ASP A 195 5.85 16.65 -6.14
C ASP A 195 5.55 16.47 -4.64
N VAL A 196 5.32 15.25 -4.16
CA VAL A 196 5.20 14.98 -2.71
C VAL A 196 6.44 15.42 -1.95
N LEU A 197 7.63 15.07 -2.44
CA LEU A 197 8.90 15.42 -1.78
C LEU A 197 9.12 16.92 -1.68
N SER A 198 8.66 17.68 -2.67
CA SER A 198 8.77 19.14 -2.68
C SER A 198 7.84 19.84 -1.70
N HIS A 199 6.80 19.14 -1.19
CA HIS A 199 5.80 19.67 -0.25
C HIS A 199 5.92 19.08 1.17
N LEU A 200 6.90 18.22 1.40
CA LEU A 200 7.28 17.74 2.73
C LEU A 200 8.22 18.78 3.40
#